data_7436dfb813f64d2437406ba3d4544f3c
#
_entry.id   7436dfb813f64d2437406ba3d4544f3c
#
_cell.length_a   1.000
_cell.length_b   1.000
_cell.length_c   1.000
_cell.angle_alpha   90.00
_cell.angle_beta   90.00
_cell.angle_gamma   90.00
#
_symmetry.space_group_name_H-M   'P 1'
#
loop_
_entity.id
_entity.type
_entity.pdbx_description
1 polymer ?
#
loop_
_entity_poly.entity_id
_entity_poly.type
_entity_poly.pdbx_seq_one_letter_code
_entity_poly.pdbx_strand_id
1 'polypeptide(L)'
;MKPAAWFAAAVLISLCLPSTARAQDVPLGAPQPAQSVRDPEFGVVARHFGLERRVEMLQWQRRQAGYWRVWSEQPIDSTRFDVDRRNPPAIPLRSRRWLAAAITVDGKPLDPAVITLLGRWQAFRPSFSALPGNLAATFQPEGDGLGSAENPLEPRIGDLRVHWRELILPPLDGRIELRDGRWQLRSRPPSAAIAAADTDVNESVPTDAPSQRRWWWPAAIAALLLCIAALVAWRRRQPR
;
A
#
# COMPACT_ATOMS: atom_id res chain seq x y z
N MET A 1 -24.12 33.72 -87.57
CA MET A 1 -24.18 34.26 -86.19
C MET A 1 -24.07 33.07 -85.22
N LYS A 2 -22.95 32.89 -84.50
CA LYS A 2 -22.71 31.78 -83.57
C LYS A 2 -22.75 32.36 -82.13
N PRO A 3 -23.46 31.78 -81.15
CA PRO A 3 -23.33 32.16 -79.77
C PRO A 3 -22.18 31.37 -79.14
N ALA A 4 -21.40 32.08 -78.35
CA ALA A 4 -20.30 31.57 -77.57
C ALA A 4 -20.82 30.88 -76.29
N ALA A 5 -20.33 29.65 -76.00
CA ALA A 5 -20.59 28.89 -74.80
C ALA A 5 -19.53 29.25 -73.73
N TRP A 6 -19.95 29.68 -72.60
CA TRP A 6 -19.10 29.93 -71.42
C TRP A 6 -19.04 28.65 -70.55
N PHE A 7 -17.88 28.01 -70.53
CA PHE A 7 -17.65 26.93 -69.53
C PHE A 7 -17.21 27.54 -68.22
N ALA A 8 -18.04 27.38 -67.21
CA ALA A 8 -17.68 27.68 -65.80
C ALA A 8 -16.99 26.43 -65.23
N ALA A 9 -15.69 26.53 -64.97
CA ALA A 9 -14.94 25.50 -64.24
C ALA A 9 -15.13 25.67 -62.75
N ALA A 10 -15.91 24.77 -62.12
CA ALA A 10 -16.03 24.67 -60.68
C ALA A 10 -14.81 23.94 -60.10
N VAL A 11 -13.91 24.65 -59.43
CA VAL A 11 -12.80 24.08 -58.67
C VAL A 11 -13.30 23.59 -57.33
N LEU A 12 -13.46 22.29 -57.19
CA LEU A 12 -13.73 21.60 -55.91
C LEU A 12 -12.42 21.55 -55.08
N ILE A 13 -12.26 22.47 -54.16
CA ILE A 13 -11.21 22.40 -53.13
C ILE A 13 -11.66 21.37 -52.11
N SER A 14 -11.12 20.13 -52.21
CA SER A 14 -11.29 19.10 -51.20
C SER A 14 -10.43 19.46 -49.98
N LEU A 15 -11.06 19.96 -48.93
CA LEU A 15 -10.40 20.13 -47.60
C LEU A 15 -10.11 18.76 -47.01
N CYS A 16 -8.90 18.24 -47.21
CA CYS A 16 -8.37 17.15 -46.40
C CYS A 16 -8.14 17.66 -44.96
N LEU A 17 -9.14 17.49 -44.08
CA LEU A 17 -8.94 17.61 -42.66
C LEU A 17 -8.04 16.46 -42.19
N PRO A 18 -6.91 16.74 -41.53
CA PRO A 18 -6.13 15.66 -40.93
C PRO A 18 -6.97 15.02 -39.82
N SER A 19 -7.44 13.79 -40.09
CA SER A 19 -7.95 12.94 -39.02
C SER A 19 -6.82 12.71 -38.02
N THR A 20 -6.82 13.45 -36.93
CA THR A 20 -6.05 13.09 -35.76
C THR A 20 -6.65 11.81 -35.22
N ALA A 21 -6.21 10.69 -35.74
CA ALA A 21 -6.47 9.38 -35.15
C ALA A 21 -5.92 9.46 -33.70
N ARG A 22 -6.82 9.61 -32.75
CA ARG A 22 -6.50 9.39 -31.35
C ARG A 22 -6.01 7.97 -31.28
N ALA A 23 -4.71 7.78 -31.05
CA ALA A 23 -4.18 6.47 -30.72
C ALA A 23 -5.04 5.94 -29.57
N GLN A 24 -5.84 4.93 -29.84
CA GLN A 24 -6.57 4.21 -28.81
C GLN A 24 -5.47 3.68 -27.89
N ASP A 25 -5.41 4.17 -26.65
CA ASP A 25 -4.52 3.64 -25.63
C ASP A 25 -4.92 2.17 -25.47
N VAL A 26 -4.14 1.28 -26.07
CA VAL A 26 -4.29 -0.16 -25.89
C VAL A 26 -4.04 -0.41 -24.41
N PRO A 27 -4.97 -1.05 -23.68
CA PRO A 27 -4.76 -1.34 -22.27
C PRO A 27 -3.45 -2.11 -22.09
N LEU A 28 -2.66 -1.72 -21.10
CA LEU A 28 -1.42 -2.41 -20.78
C LEU A 28 -1.72 -3.82 -20.28
N GLY A 29 -0.90 -4.78 -20.68
CA GLY A 29 -0.93 -6.12 -20.13
C GLY A 29 -0.58 -6.11 -18.65
N ALA A 30 -0.99 -7.16 -17.93
CA ALA A 30 -0.65 -7.30 -16.52
C ALA A 30 0.87 -7.44 -16.35
N PRO A 31 1.48 -6.74 -15.37
CA PRO A 31 2.89 -6.95 -15.05
C PRO A 31 3.18 -8.40 -14.68
N GLN A 32 4.29 -8.95 -15.18
CA GLN A 32 4.69 -10.33 -14.95
C GLN A 32 6.10 -10.38 -14.33
N PRO A 33 6.31 -11.06 -13.20
CA PRO A 33 7.64 -11.29 -12.67
C PRO A 33 8.36 -12.34 -13.53
N ALA A 34 9.65 -12.15 -13.80
CA ALA A 34 10.46 -13.09 -14.57
C ALA A 34 10.58 -14.46 -13.87
N GLN A 35 10.53 -14.47 -12.55
CA GLN A 35 10.54 -15.65 -11.71
C GLN A 35 9.66 -15.46 -10.48
N SER A 36 9.03 -16.54 -10.02
CA SER A 36 8.25 -16.53 -8.78
C SER A 36 9.14 -16.15 -7.59
N VAL A 37 8.69 -15.25 -6.77
CA VAL A 37 9.35 -14.88 -5.51
C VAL A 37 8.97 -15.89 -4.45
N ARG A 38 9.96 -16.44 -3.73
CA ARG A 38 9.72 -17.47 -2.71
C ARG A 38 10.53 -17.25 -1.45
N ASP A 39 9.99 -17.71 -0.36
CA ASP A 39 10.66 -17.95 0.91
C ASP A 39 11.12 -19.43 0.93
N PRO A 40 12.41 -19.70 0.74
CA PRO A 40 12.89 -21.07 0.62
C PRO A 40 12.83 -21.83 1.95
N GLU A 41 12.82 -21.13 3.08
CA GLU A 41 12.82 -21.73 4.41
C GLU A 41 11.46 -22.30 4.79
N PHE A 42 10.38 -21.59 4.43
CA PHE A 42 8.99 -21.97 4.71
C PHE A 42 8.26 -22.59 3.51
N GLY A 43 8.89 -22.64 2.33
CA GLY A 43 8.25 -23.12 1.11
C GLY A 43 7.15 -22.20 0.57
N VAL A 44 7.04 -20.99 1.07
CA VAL A 44 6.02 -20.02 0.68
C VAL A 44 6.37 -19.37 -0.66
N VAL A 45 5.41 -19.31 -1.58
CA VAL A 45 5.55 -18.70 -2.90
C VAL A 45 4.61 -17.50 -3.00
N ALA A 46 5.15 -16.36 -3.38
CA ALA A 46 4.37 -15.16 -3.65
C ALA A 46 3.56 -15.28 -4.95
N ARG A 47 2.42 -14.62 -5.00
CA ARG A 47 1.60 -14.47 -6.22
C ARG A 47 2.02 -13.27 -7.07
N HIS A 48 2.73 -12.30 -6.44
CA HIS A 48 3.07 -11.02 -7.03
C HIS A 48 4.58 -10.75 -7.01
N PHE A 49 4.99 -9.50 -6.83
CA PHE A 49 6.32 -9.00 -7.18
C PHE A 49 7.32 -9.01 -6.01
N GLY A 50 6.86 -9.31 -4.82
CA GLY A 50 7.71 -9.40 -3.63
C GLY A 50 7.03 -10.19 -2.54
N LEU A 51 7.86 -10.71 -1.64
CA LEU A 51 7.45 -11.44 -0.45
C LEU A 51 8.26 -10.92 0.74
N GLU A 52 7.59 -10.62 1.83
CA GLU A 52 8.20 -10.25 3.10
C GLU A 52 7.71 -11.21 4.16
N ARG A 53 8.63 -11.89 4.82
CA ARG A 53 8.37 -12.63 6.03
C ARG A 53 8.71 -11.75 7.23
N ARG A 54 7.80 -11.63 8.16
CA ARG A 54 7.99 -10.98 9.46
C ARG A 54 7.90 -12.02 10.55
N VAL A 55 8.90 -12.04 11.42
CA VAL A 55 8.97 -12.94 12.56
C VAL A 55 8.97 -12.09 13.82
N GLU A 56 8.04 -12.38 14.72
CA GLU A 56 7.94 -11.74 16.02
C GLU A 56 8.07 -12.79 17.12
N MET A 57 8.71 -12.44 18.21
CA MET A 57 8.79 -13.25 19.41
C MET A 57 8.07 -12.55 20.55
N LEU A 58 7.30 -13.31 21.33
CA LEU A 58 6.70 -12.78 22.56
C LEU A 58 7.78 -12.57 23.61
N GLN A 59 7.93 -11.35 24.08
CA GLN A 59 9.00 -10.94 24.97
C GLN A 59 8.47 -10.07 26.13
N TRP A 60 9.18 -10.05 27.24
CA TRP A 60 8.99 -9.05 28.25
C TRP A 60 9.59 -7.71 27.81
N GLN A 61 8.84 -6.66 28.05
CA GLN A 61 9.29 -5.28 27.91
C GLN A 61 9.09 -4.55 29.25
N ARG A 62 10.14 -3.91 29.75
CA ARG A 62 10.07 -3.07 30.96
C ARG A 62 9.59 -1.66 30.59
N ARG A 63 8.61 -1.15 31.30
CA ARG A 63 8.12 0.23 31.25
C ARG A 63 8.05 0.80 32.67
N GLN A 64 7.80 2.10 32.79
CA GLN A 64 7.74 2.78 34.12
C GLN A 64 6.83 2.08 35.14
N ALA A 65 5.73 1.50 34.71
CA ALA A 65 4.72 0.84 35.56
C ALA A 65 4.89 -0.69 35.68
N GLY A 66 6.02 -1.29 35.25
CA GLY A 66 6.25 -2.72 35.38
C GLY A 66 6.63 -3.43 34.09
N TYR A 67 6.29 -4.73 33.98
CA TYR A 67 6.61 -5.57 32.86
C TYR A 67 5.37 -5.90 32.05
N TRP A 68 5.51 -5.85 30.70
CA TRP A 68 4.46 -6.14 29.73
C TRP A 68 4.95 -7.19 28.75
N ARG A 69 4.06 -8.07 28.31
CA ARG A 69 4.34 -8.99 27.22
C ARG A 69 4.06 -8.30 25.90
N VAL A 70 5.03 -8.31 24.99
CA VAL A 70 4.92 -7.68 23.67
C VAL A 70 5.47 -8.60 22.57
N TRP A 71 4.84 -8.59 21.40
CA TRP A 71 5.38 -9.18 20.21
C TRP A 71 6.39 -8.21 19.61
N SER A 72 7.60 -8.68 19.33
CA SER A 72 8.70 -7.84 18.80
C SER A 72 9.51 -8.59 17.77
N GLU A 73 9.83 -7.91 16.65
CA GLU A 73 10.75 -8.42 15.62
C GLU A 73 12.23 -8.30 16.05
N GLN A 74 12.50 -7.52 17.08
CA GLN A 74 13.87 -7.32 17.60
C GLN A 74 14.00 -7.93 18.99
N PRO A 75 15.15 -8.56 19.30
CA PRO A 75 15.43 -9.01 20.66
C PRO A 75 15.40 -7.83 21.63
N ILE A 76 14.72 -7.99 22.75
CA ILE A 76 14.69 -7.00 23.82
C ILE A 76 15.71 -7.44 24.88
N ASP A 77 16.71 -6.58 25.12
CA ASP A 77 17.69 -6.84 26.17
C ASP A 77 17.02 -6.87 27.55
N SER A 78 17.06 -8.03 28.18
CA SER A 78 16.48 -8.30 29.48
C SER A 78 17.55 -8.61 30.55
N THR A 79 18.84 -8.32 30.31
CA THR A 79 19.94 -8.59 31.23
C THR A 79 19.79 -7.91 32.61
N ARG A 80 19.04 -6.79 32.63
CA ARG A 80 18.73 -6.00 33.85
C ARG A 80 17.31 -6.19 34.36
N PHE A 81 16.58 -7.18 33.84
CA PHE A 81 15.22 -7.50 34.30
C PHE A 81 15.29 -8.49 35.46
N ASP A 82 14.19 -8.62 36.18
CA ASP A 82 14.05 -9.63 37.22
C ASP A 82 14.25 -11.03 36.64
N VAL A 83 14.73 -11.96 37.43
CA VAL A 83 15.14 -13.30 36.94
C VAL A 83 14.00 -14.05 36.24
N ASP A 84 12.78 -13.90 36.76
CA ASP A 84 11.54 -14.48 36.20
C ASP A 84 10.99 -13.73 34.98
N ARG A 85 11.63 -12.62 34.60
CA ARG A 85 11.26 -11.78 33.45
C ARG A 85 12.34 -11.73 32.37
N ARG A 86 13.19 -12.76 32.30
CA ARG A 86 14.22 -12.86 31.27
C ARG A 86 13.63 -13.30 29.93
N ASN A 87 14.10 -12.67 28.87
CA ASN A 87 13.79 -13.06 27.50
C ASN A 87 14.82 -14.07 26.98
N PRO A 88 14.45 -14.88 25.98
CA PRO A 88 15.42 -15.60 25.20
C PRO A 88 16.46 -14.64 24.57
N PRO A 89 17.74 -15.04 24.49
CA PRO A 89 18.81 -14.13 24.08
C PRO A 89 18.75 -13.74 22.59
N ALA A 90 18.04 -14.51 21.77
CA ALA A 90 17.91 -14.26 20.35
C ALA A 90 16.58 -14.79 19.81
N ILE A 91 16.11 -14.20 18.72
CA ILE A 91 15.01 -14.72 17.92
C ILE A 91 15.61 -15.76 16.94
N PRO A 92 15.20 -17.03 17.00
CA PRO A 92 15.85 -18.10 16.21
C PRO A 92 15.59 -18.00 14.70
N LEU A 93 14.55 -17.29 14.30
CA LEU A 93 14.20 -17.05 12.90
C LEU A 93 14.32 -15.56 12.59
N ARG A 94 14.58 -15.22 11.32
CA ARG A 94 14.76 -13.82 10.90
C ARG A 94 13.65 -13.37 9.98
N SER A 95 13.21 -12.13 10.18
CA SER A 95 12.42 -11.41 9.16
C SER A 95 13.27 -11.24 7.90
N ARG A 96 12.63 -11.41 6.73
CA ARG A 96 13.34 -11.38 5.45
C ARG A 96 12.44 -10.87 4.34
N ARG A 97 13.07 -10.25 3.33
CA ARG A 97 12.35 -9.71 2.17
C ARG A 97 13.01 -10.21 0.89
N TRP A 98 12.18 -10.60 -0.06
CA TRP A 98 12.58 -11.02 -1.40
C TRP A 98 11.77 -10.20 -2.41
N LEU A 99 12.41 -9.76 -3.48
CA LEU A 99 11.80 -9.02 -4.58
C LEU A 99 12.02 -9.78 -5.88
N ALA A 100 11.11 -9.63 -6.83
CA ALA A 100 11.32 -10.13 -8.17
C ALA A 100 12.56 -9.45 -8.79
N ALA A 101 13.45 -10.26 -9.37
CA ALA A 101 14.68 -9.76 -9.99
C ALA A 101 14.39 -8.88 -11.21
N ALA A 102 13.35 -9.21 -11.95
CA ALA A 102 12.86 -8.42 -13.08
C ALA A 102 11.34 -8.56 -13.21
N ILE A 103 10.70 -7.49 -13.66
CA ILE A 103 9.28 -7.45 -13.98
C ILE A 103 9.15 -6.94 -15.41
N THR A 104 8.25 -7.53 -16.18
CA THR A 104 7.96 -7.10 -17.55
C THR A 104 6.49 -6.73 -17.69
N VAL A 105 6.20 -5.80 -18.60
CA VAL A 105 4.86 -5.44 -19.05
C VAL A 105 4.90 -5.51 -20.56
N ASP A 106 4.02 -6.30 -21.18
CA ASP A 106 4.01 -6.54 -22.62
C ASP A 106 5.40 -6.93 -23.18
N GLY A 107 6.11 -7.81 -22.46
CA GLY A 107 7.43 -8.29 -22.84
C GLY A 107 8.57 -7.30 -22.67
N LYS A 108 8.32 -6.08 -22.20
CA LYS A 108 9.35 -5.03 -21.97
C LYS A 108 9.63 -4.83 -20.50
N PRO A 109 10.88 -4.59 -20.11
CA PRO A 109 11.26 -4.46 -18.71
C PRO A 109 10.62 -3.22 -18.06
N LEU A 110 10.18 -3.40 -16.81
CA LEU A 110 9.68 -2.34 -15.95
C LEU A 110 10.85 -1.74 -15.14
N ASP A 111 10.91 -0.41 -15.06
CA ASP A 111 11.92 0.27 -14.26
C ASP A 111 11.71 -0.01 -12.76
N PRO A 112 12.76 -0.35 -12.00
CA PRO A 112 12.67 -0.57 -10.56
C PRO A 112 12.08 0.62 -9.78
N ALA A 113 12.24 1.85 -10.26
CA ALA A 113 11.64 3.02 -9.64
C ALA A 113 10.11 2.96 -9.59
N VAL A 114 9.47 2.32 -10.59
CA VAL A 114 8.02 2.09 -10.60
C VAL A 114 7.61 1.23 -9.41
N ILE A 115 8.36 0.15 -9.15
CA ILE A 115 8.11 -0.76 -8.03
C ILE A 115 8.30 -0.03 -6.70
N THR A 116 9.36 0.76 -6.58
CA THR A 116 9.68 1.50 -5.36
C THR A 116 8.62 2.55 -5.02
N LEU A 117 8.09 3.26 -6.03
CA LEU A 117 7.19 4.40 -5.84
C LEU A 117 5.71 4.00 -5.86
N LEU A 118 5.32 2.99 -6.63
CA LEU A 118 3.94 2.57 -6.75
C LEU A 118 3.62 1.28 -5.99
N GLY A 119 4.62 0.48 -5.66
CA GLY A 119 4.45 -0.79 -4.95
C GLY A 119 3.87 -0.60 -3.55
N ARG A 120 2.97 -1.51 -3.17
CA ARG A 120 2.35 -1.54 -1.85
C ARG A 120 2.45 -2.91 -1.23
N TRP A 121 2.87 -2.96 0.02
CA TRP A 121 2.89 -4.19 0.81
C TRP A 121 1.52 -4.43 1.45
N GLN A 122 0.94 -5.59 1.18
CA GLN A 122 -0.31 -6.02 1.79
C GLN A 122 -0.15 -7.34 2.52
N ALA A 123 -1.00 -7.60 3.51
CA ALA A 123 -1.05 -8.89 4.19
C ALA A 123 -1.32 -10.01 3.17
N PHE A 124 -0.62 -11.12 3.35
CA PHE A 124 -0.71 -12.29 2.49
C PHE A 124 -0.81 -13.54 3.33
N ARG A 125 -1.86 -14.32 3.11
CA ARG A 125 -2.00 -15.66 3.70
C ARG A 125 -1.53 -16.70 2.68
N PRO A 126 -0.35 -17.31 2.88
CA PRO A 126 0.14 -18.37 2.01
C PRO A 126 -0.59 -19.69 2.23
N SER A 127 -0.39 -20.64 1.31
CA SER A 127 -0.68 -22.05 1.57
C SER A 127 0.45 -22.65 2.39
N PHE A 128 0.12 -23.35 3.46
CA PHE A 128 1.08 -24.03 4.31
C PHE A 128 1.23 -25.53 3.97
N SER A 129 0.67 -25.98 2.85
CA SER A 129 0.71 -27.40 2.42
C SER A 129 2.13 -27.88 2.08
N ALA A 130 3.02 -26.96 1.74
CA ALA A 130 4.43 -27.25 1.43
C ALA A 130 5.39 -26.90 2.58
N LEU A 131 4.88 -26.73 3.80
CA LEU A 131 5.71 -26.43 4.96
C LEU A 131 6.65 -27.59 5.24
N PRO A 132 7.98 -27.36 5.36
CA PRO A 132 8.95 -28.41 5.72
C PRO A 132 8.59 -29.09 7.04
N GLY A 133 8.84 -30.41 7.13
CA GLY A 133 8.41 -31.22 8.27
C GLY A 133 8.91 -30.74 9.63
N ASN A 134 10.14 -30.21 9.70
CA ASN A 134 10.70 -29.62 10.92
C ASN A 134 9.93 -28.36 11.36
N LEU A 135 9.48 -27.54 10.41
CA LEU A 135 8.67 -26.36 10.72
C LEU A 135 7.21 -26.75 11.01
N ALA A 136 6.67 -27.75 10.32
CA ALA A 136 5.33 -28.28 10.60
C ALA A 136 5.21 -28.91 12.00
N ALA A 137 6.32 -29.41 12.56
CA ALA A 137 6.38 -29.91 13.94
C ALA A 137 6.42 -28.77 14.98
N THR A 138 6.84 -27.58 14.60
CA THR A 138 7.01 -26.43 15.52
C THR A 138 5.90 -25.41 15.40
N PHE A 139 5.36 -25.25 14.20
CA PHE A 139 4.39 -24.20 13.87
C PHE A 139 3.03 -24.76 13.49
N GLN A 140 1.98 -24.08 13.92
CA GLN A 140 0.60 -24.33 13.51
C GLN A 140 0.00 -23.07 12.88
N PRO A 141 -1.01 -23.19 12.00
CA PRO A 141 -1.71 -22.04 11.44
C PRO A 141 -2.31 -21.17 12.56
N GLU A 142 -2.02 -19.88 12.54
CA GLU A 142 -2.55 -18.89 13.45
C GLU A 142 -2.95 -17.63 12.67
N GLY A 143 -4.25 -17.38 12.52
CA GLY A 143 -4.77 -16.30 11.68
C GLY A 143 -4.29 -16.43 10.23
N ASP A 144 -3.66 -15.38 9.69
CA ASP A 144 -3.09 -15.36 8.34
C ASP A 144 -1.63 -15.83 8.29
N GLY A 145 -1.10 -16.32 9.40
CA GLY A 145 0.28 -16.75 9.53
C GLY A 145 0.44 -18.08 10.25
N LEU A 146 1.58 -18.23 10.91
CA LEU A 146 1.94 -19.36 11.72
C LEU A 146 2.31 -18.90 13.13
N GLY A 147 1.97 -19.71 14.13
CA GLY A 147 2.37 -19.53 15.52
C GLY A 147 3.07 -20.77 16.06
N SER A 148 4.03 -20.60 17.00
CA SER A 148 4.69 -21.69 17.69
C SER A 148 4.07 -22.01 19.04
N ALA A 149 3.13 -21.19 19.52
CA ALA A 149 2.49 -21.38 20.80
C ALA A 149 1.67 -22.67 20.81
N GLU A 150 1.84 -23.51 21.82
CA GLU A 150 1.01 -24.69 22.06
C GLU A 150 -0.48 -24.32 22.22
N ASN A 151 -0.73 -23.24 22.99
CA ASN A 151 -2.04 -22.63 23.09
C ASN A 151 -1.99 -21.18 22.55
N PRO A 152 -2.54 -20.89 21.35
CA PRO A 152 -2.54 -19.54 20.77
C PRO A 152 -3.24 -18.47 21.63
N LEU A 153 -4.16 -18.88 22.53
CA LEU A 153 -4.84 -17.95 23.43
C LEU A 153 -3.98 -17.57 24.64
N GLU A 154 -2.98 -18.38 24.99
CA GLU A 154 -2.09 -18.18 26.13
C GLU A 154 -0.62 -18.37 25.72
N PRO A 155 -0.10 -17.56 24.79
CA PRO A 155 1.26 -17.70 24.34
C PRO A 155 2.25 -17.40 25.47
N ARG A 156 3.41 -18.09 25.45
CA ARG A 156 4.48 -17.97 26.43
C ARG A 156 5.63 -17.11 25.90
N ILE A 157 6.43 -16.55 26.81
CA ILE A 157 7.65 -15.82 26.41
C ILE A 157 8.57 -16.78 25.63
N GLY A 158 9.01 -16.32 24.46
CA GLY A 158 9.78 -17.10 23.51
C GLY A 158 8.96 -17.69 22.36
N ASP A 159 7.63 -17.72 22.46
CA ASP A 159 6.80 -18.13 21.33
C ASP A 159 6.95 -17.17 20.15
N LEU A 160 6.83 -17.72 18.95
CA LEU A 160 7.02 -17.01 17.69
C LEU A 160 5.70 -16.87 16.93
N ARG A 161 5.58 -15.75 16.22
CA ARG A 161 4.60 -15.54 15.16
C ARG A 161 5.30 -15.23 13.86
N VAL A 162 4.83 -15.81 12.77
CA VAL A 162 5.37 -15.61 11.42
C VAL A 162 4.25 -15.18 10.50
N HIS A 163 4.40 -14.01 9.90
CA HIS A 163 3.43 -13.44 8.96
C HIS A 163 4.10 -13.12 7.65
N TRP A 164 3.29 -13.13 6.57
CA TRP A 164 3.77 -12.75 5.24
C TRP A 164 3.01 -11.56 4.70
N ARG A 165 3.71 -10.77 3.90
CA ARG A 165 3.16 -9.69 3.10
C ARG A 165 3.63 -9.84 1.66
N GLU A 166 2.80 -9.49 0.71
CA GLU A 166 3.14 -9.43 -0.70
C GLU A 166 3.28 -7.99 -1.18
N LEU A 167 4.20 -7.78 -2.11
CA LEU A 167 4.32 -6.53 -2.86
C LEU A 167 3.45 -6.61 -4.10
N ILE A 168 2.46 -5.74 -4.16
CA ILE A 168 1.57 -5.58 -5.31
C ILE A 168 1.80 -4.25 -6.01
N LEU A 169 1.47 -4.19 -7.29
CA LEU A 169 1.42 -2.95 -8.06
C LEU A 169 -0.04 -2.58 -8.33
N PRO A 170 -0.40 -1.28 -8.27
CA PRO A 170 -1.69 -0.81 -8.73
C PRO A 170 -1.78 -0.92 -10.26
N PRO A 171 -2.94 -0.73 -10.89
CA PRO A 171 -3.04 -0.57 -12.33
C PRO A 171 -2.06 0.48 -12.84
N LEU A 172 -1.30 0.13 -13.88
CA LEU A 172 -0.21 0.97 -14.40
C LEU A 172 -0.66 1.87 -15.57
N ASP A 173 -1.87 1.69 -16.09
CA ASP A 173 -2.43 2.48 -17.18
C ASP A 173 -2.36 3.98 -16.87
N GLY A 174 -1.84 4.74 -17.82
CA GLY A 174 -1.66 6.18 -17.67
C GLY A 174 -0.58 6.63 -16.68
N ARG A 175 0.03 5.72 -15.91
CA ARG A 175 1.05 6.02 -14.91
C ARG A 175 2.46 5.81 -15.41
N ILE A 176 2.62 4.93 -16.40
CA ILE A 176 3.89 4.59 -17.01
C ILE A 176 3.88 4.93 -18.48
N GLU A 177 5.07 5.11 -19.05
CA GLU A 177 5.30 5.32 -20.48
C GLU A 177 6.53 4.55 -20.93
N LEU A 178 6.55 4.17 -22.19
CA LEU A 178 7.69 3.45 -22.75
C LEU A 178 8.73 4.44 -23.24
N ARG A 179 9.92 4.41 -22.64
CA ARG A 179 11.11 5.16 -23.07
C ARG A 179 12.31 4.23 -23.19
N ASP A 180 13.05 4.33 -24.26
CA ASP A 180 14.27 3.55 -24.51
C ASP A 180 14.08 2.03 -24.31
N GLY A 181 12.89 1.52 -24.71
CA GLY A 181 12.56 0.10 -24.56
C GLY A 181 12.24 -0.38 -23.15
N ARG A 182 12.08 0.52 -22.19
CA ARG A 182 11.76 0.25 -20.78
C ARG A 182 10.53 1.03 -20.35
N TRP A 183 9.66 0.42 -19.57
CA TRP A 183 8.54 1.09 -18.92
C TRP A 183 9.04 1.89 -17.72
N GLN A 184 8.82 3.21 -17.75
CA GLN A 184 9.20 4.15 -16.72
C GLN A 184 7.97 4.92 -16.23
N LEU A 185 8.09 5.57 -15.06
CA LEU A 185 7.04 6.47 -14.60
C LEU A 185 6.83 7.60 -15.60
N ARG A 186 5.58 7.89 -15.89
CA ARG A 186 5.24 9.03 -16.74
C ARG A 186 5.68 10.32 -16.05
N SER A 187 6.55 11.05 -16.69
CA SER A 187 6.93 12.37 -16.21
C SER A 187 5.74 13.31 -16.35
N ARG A 188 5.35 13.95 -15.25
CA ARG A 188 4.33 15.00 -15.31
C ARG A 188 4.87 16.11 -16.24
N PRO A 189 4.17 16.51 -17.32
CA PRO A 189 4.66 17.59 -18.16
C PRO A 189 4.79 18.85 -17.30
N PRO A 190 5.88 19.61 -17.42
CA PRO A 190 6.11 20.84 -16.64
C PRO A 190 5.08 21.95 -16.94
N SER A 191 4.24 21.75 -17.96
CA SER A 191 3.29 22.75 -18.46
C SER A 191 2.11 23.08 -17.52
N ALA A 192 1.86 22.30 -16.47
CA ALA A 192 0.79 22.64 -15.53
C ALA A 192 1.23 23.53 -14.37
N ALA A 193 2.55 23.71 -14.17
CA ALA A 193 3.09 24.60 -13.14
C ALA A 193 3.30 26.03 -13.65
N ILE A 194 3.48 26.20 -14.97
CA ILE A 194 3.71 27.54 -15.58
C ILE A 194 2.41 28.25 -15.86
N ALA A 195 1.32 27.51 -16.14
CA ALA A 195 0.00 28.11 -16.32
C ALA A 195 -0.67 28.58 -15.00
N ALA A 196 -0.14 28.15 -13.86
CA ALA A 196 -0.61 28.63 -12.55
C ALA A 196 0.23 29.78 -12.00
N ALA A 197 1.40 30.08 -12.61
CA ALA A 197 2.30 31.15 -12.16
C ALA A 197 2.14 32.46 -12.94
N ASP A 198 1.43 32.43 -14.09
CA ASP A 198 1.30 33.62 -14.96
C ASP A 198 -0.08 34.31 -14.86
N THR A 199 -0.91 33.93 -13.88
CA THR A 199 -2.23 34.57 -13.68
C THR A 199 -2.29 35.46 -12.42
N ASP A 200 -1.16 35.66 -11.72
CA ASP A 200 -1.11 36.49 -10.52
C ASP A 200 -0.18 37.71 -10.63
N VAL A 201 -0.37 38.52 -11.67
CA VAL A 201 0.10 39.90 -11.65
C VAL A 201 -1.02 40.78 -12.22
N ASN A 202 -2.01 41.02 -11.49
CA ASN A 202 -2.74 42.27 -11.31
C ASN A 202 -4.17 42.02 -10.79
N GLU A 203 -4.34 41.95 -9.49
CA GLU A 203 -5.56 42.47 -8.86
C GLU A 203 -5.29 42.77 -7.38
N SER A 204 -5.59 43.99 -7.04
CA SER A 204 -5.60 44.65 -5.77
C SER A 204 -6.06 43.80 -4.57
N VAL A 205 -5.30 43.96 -3.48
CA VAL A 205 -5.61 43.54 -2.11
C VAL A 205 -7.04 43.96 -1.70
N PRO A 206 -7.84 43.02 -1.18
CA PRO A 206 -8.77 43.33 -0.13
C PRO A 206 -8.39 42.61 1.15
N THR A 207 -8.27 43.41 2.15
CA THR A 207 -8.17 43.17 3.58
C THR A 207 -9.16 42.14 4.08
N ASP A 208 -8.66 41.24 4.95
CA ASP A 208 -9.34 40.51 6.02
C ASP A 208 -10.66 39.76 5.72
N ALA A 209 -10.56 38.45 5.57
CA ALA A 209 -11.59 37.54 6.03
C ALA A 209 -10.96 36.44 6.91
N PRO A 210 -11.43 36.21 8.15
CA PRO A 210 -10.86 35.22 9.05
C PRO A 210 -11.16 33.83 8.55
N SER A 211 -10.10 33.00 8.49
CA SER A 211 -10.17 31.57 8.23
C SER A 211 -11.26 30.92 9.08
N GLN A 212 -12.31 30.42 8.46
CA GLN A 212 -13.30 29.56 9.10
C GLN A 212 -12.65 28.22 9.47
N ARG A 213 -11.91 28.20 10.56
CA ARG A 213 -11.46 27.00 11.25
C ARG A 213 -12.71 26.27 11.75
N ARG A 214 -12.97 25.09 11.20
CA ARG A 214 -14.07 24.16 11.50
C ARG A 214 -14.31 24.04 13.03
N TRP A 215 -15.28 24.76 13.57
CA TRP A 215 -15.65 24.80 15.01
C TRP A 215 -16.80 23.85 15.35
N TRP A 216 -17.02 22.82 14.59
CA TRP A 216 -18.10 21.87 14.87
C TRP A 216 -17.72 20.73 15.85
N TRP A 217 -16.47 20.53 16.13
CA TRP A 217 -16.02 19.53 17.13
C TRP A 217 -16.57 19.78 18.55
N PRO A 218 -16.59 21.01 19.09
CA PRO A 218 -17.14 21.23 20.42
C PRO A 218 -18.66 21.04 20.47
N ALA A 219 -19.39 21.35 19.39
CA ALA A 219 -20.84 21.15 19.34
C ALA A 219 -21.21 19.65 19.32
N ALA A 220 -20.46 18.81 18.63
CA ALA A 220 -20.66 17.36 18.61
C ALA A 220 -20.39 16.72 19.98
N ILE A 221 -19.37 17.18 20.69
CA ILE A 221 -19.02 16.69 22.04
C ILE A 221 -20.11 17.11 23.05
N ALA A 222 -20.60 18.35 22.98
CA ALA A 222 -21.68 18.82 23.85
C ALA A 222 -22.97 18.03 23.65
N ALA A 223 -23.36 17.72 22.41
CA ALA A 223 -24.52 16.90 22.10
C ALA A 223 -24.39 15.46 22.66
N LEU A 224 -23.21 14.86 22.55
CA LEU A 224 -22.94 13.52 23.08
C LEU A 224 -23.07 13.49 24.63
N LEU A 225 -22.54 14.49 25.30
CA LEU A 225 -22.61 14.58 26.77
C LEU A 225 -24.04 14.79 27.26
N LEU A 226 -24.86 15.56 26.55
CA LEU A 226 -26.28 15.73 26.86
C LEU A 226 -27.09 14.44 26.68
N CYS A 227 -26.80 13.66 25.63
CA CYS A 227 -27.41 12.35 25.43
C CYS A 227 -27.07 11.37 26.55
N ILE A 228 -25.80 11.34 26.98
CA ILE A 228 -25.36 10.47 28.08
C ILE A 228 -26.05 10.88 29.39
N ALA A 229 -26.11 12.19 29.70
CA ALA A 229 -26.79 12.70 30.90
C ALA A 229 -28.29 12.35 30.91
N ALA A 230 -28.97 12.49 29.77
CA ALA A 230 -30.39 12.10 29.62
C ALA A 230 -30.60 10.58 29.83
N LEU A 231 -29.72 9.76 29.32
CA LEU A 231 -29.75 8.29 29.48
C LEU A 231 -29.56 7.86 30.94
N VAL A 232 -28.63 8.52 31.62
CA VAL A 232 -28.39 8.27 33.06
C VAL A 232 -29.57 8.72 33.91
N ALA A 233 -30.14 9.90 33.62
CA ALA A 233 -31.33 10.40 34.30
C ALA A 233 -32.58 9.51 34.09
N TRP A 234 -32.77 9.01 32.85
CA TRP A 234 -33.83 8.07 32.52
C TRP A 234 -33.69 6.72 33.26
N ARG A 235 -32.46 6.17 33.33
CA ARG A 235 -32.15 4.94 34.05
C ARG A 235 -32.38 5.07 35.57
N ARG A 236 -32.17 6.25 36.13
CA ARG A 236 -32.43 6.52 37.57
C ARG A 236 -33.92 6.68 37.93
N ARG A 237 -34.79 6.87 36.92
CA ARG A 237 -36.25 7.03 37.09
C ARG A 237 -37.06 5.76 36.91
N GLN A 238 -36.42 4.64 36.55
CA GLN A 238 -37.09 3.36 36.50
C GLN A 238 -37.19 2.79 37.93
N PRO A 239 -38.40 2.66 38.51
CA PRO A 239 -38.58 2.04 39.79
C PRO A 239 -38.27 0.54 39.68
N ARG A 240 -37.64 -0.01 40.72
CA ARG A 240 -37.45 -1.48 40.85
C ARG A 240 -38.77 -2.15 41.19
#